data_a2b2d51b7095ba8b052903a917f6ce5e
#
_entry.id   a2b2d51b7095ba8b052903a917f6ce5e
#
_cell.length_a   1.000
_cell.length_b   1.000
_cell.length_c   1.000
_cell.angle_alpha   90.00
_cell.angle_beta   90.00
_cell.angle_gamma   90.00
#
_symmetry.space_group_name_H-M   'P 1'
#
loop_
_entity.id
_entity.type
_entity.pdbx_description
1 polymer ?
#
loop_
_entity_poly.entity_id
_entity_poly.type
_entity_poly.pdbx_seq_one_letter_code
_entity_poly.pdbx_strand_id
1 'polypeptide(L)'
;PGALTANVHQFIDVMLDGWAASDTQLRFLDNFNNIDRRSATMTGKTFANANRTQQIKLLEVLDKESFSDNGTDIFFGEFKALVIFGYYSSAEGASIELRYDRIPGDYRDCIPFSEVGRSWST
;
A
#
# COMPACT_ATOMS: atom_id res chain seq x y z
N PRO A 1 4.39 5.14 -12.76
CA PRO A 1 5.04 4.05 -12.00
C PRO A 1 4.07 3.45 -11.00
N GLY A 2 4.42 2.31 -10.39
CA GLY A 2 3.57 1.63 -9.43
C GLY A 2 4.41 1.01 -8.30
N ALA A 3 3.73 0.49 -7.27
CA ALA A 3 4.38 -0.06 -6.08
C ALA A 3 5.41 -1.17 -6.39
N LEU A 4 5.19 -1.98 -7.43
CA LEU A 4 6.16 -2.99 -7.87
C LEU A 4 7.42 -2.36 -8.46
N THR A 5 7.28 -1.33 -9.29
CA THR A 5 8.42 -0.59 -9.88
C THR A 5 9.24 0.12 -8.79
N ALA A 6 8.56 0.65 -7.77
CA ALA A 6 9.18 1.30 -6.61
C ALA A 6 9.71 0.30 -5.56
N ASN A 7 9.69 -1.01 -5.84
CA ASN A 7 10.16 -2.07 -4.92
C ASN A 7 9.54 -2.02 -3.52
N VAL A 8 8.28 -1.59 -3.40
CA VAL A 8 7.59 -1.47 -2.11
C VAL A 8 7.54 -2.79 -1.35
N HIS A 9 7.50 -3.93 -2.05
CA HIS A 9 7.55 -5.26 -1.43
C HIS A 9 8.85 -5.46 -0.64
N GLN A 10 10.00 -5.02 -1.16
CA GLN A 10 11.29 -5.11 -0.44
C GLN A 10 11.31 -4.20 0.80
N PHE A 11 10.71 -3.00 0.68
CA PHE A 11 10.53 -2.12 1.84
C PHE A 11 9.70 -2.80 2.93
N ILE A 12 8.60 -3.45 2.58
CA ILE A 12 7.74 -4.16 3.53
C ILE A 12 8.49 -5.33 4.17
N ASP A 13 9.24 -6.11 3.40
CA ASP A 13 10.06 -7.21 3.91
C ASP A 13 11.07 -6.71 4.96
N VAL A 14 11.79 -5.62 4.67
CA VAL A 14 12.75 -4.99 5.60
C VAL A 14 12.05 -4.48 6.87
N MET A 15 10.87 -3.87 6.73
CA MET A 15 10.10 -3.40 7.89
C MET A 15 9.61 -4.54 8.77
N LEU A 16 9.18 -5.64 8.18
CA LEU A 16 8.73 -6.80 8.94
C LEU A 16 9.88 -7.55 9.60
N ASP A 17 10.98 -7.78 8.88
CA ASP A 17 12.12 -8.57 9.39
C ASP A 17 12.96 -7.79 10.42
N GLY A 18 13.21 -6.50 10.16
CA GLY A 18 14.14 -5.70 10.94
C GLY A 18 13.53 -4.85 12.06
N TRP A 19 12.24 -4.48 11.95
CA TRP A 19 11.63 -3.49 12.84
C TRP A 19 10.39 -3.98 13.56
N ALA A 20 9.65 -4.91 12.97
CA ALA A 20 8.41 -5.40 13.57
C ALA A 20 8.71 -6.37 14.73
N ALA A 21 7.93 -6.26 15.81
CA ALA A 21 7.95 -7.25 16.88
C ALA A 21 7.48 -8.62 16.36
N SER A 22 7.94 -9.71 17.00
CA SER A 22 7.67 -11.08 16.55
C SER A 22 6.18 -11.40 16.46
N ASP A 23 5.36 -10.88 17.35
CA ASP A 23 3.89 -11.03 17.30
C ASP A 23 3.28 -10.35 16.08
N THR A 24 3.80 -9.18 15.70
CA THR A 24 3.40 -8.47 14.48
C THR A 24 3.80 -9.25 13.22
N GLN A 25 5.02 -9.80 13.18
CA GLN A 25 5.46 -10.66 12.08
C GLN A 25 4.54 -11.86 11.89
N LEU A 26 4.23 -12.58 12.99
CA LEU A 26 3.33 -13.72 12.96
C LEU A 26 1.91 -13.32 12.50
N ARG A 27 1.39 -12.20 13.00
CA ARG A 27 0.08 -11.67 12.59
C ARG A 27 0.04 -11.38 11.08
N PHE A 28 1.09 -10.78 10.52
CA PHE A 28 1.18 -10.54 9.08
C PHE A 28 1.18 -11.83 8.27
N LEU A 29 2.00 -12.82 8.67
CA LEU A 29 2.06 -14.12 8.00
C LEU A 29 0.71 -14.86 8.04
N ASP A 30 0.04 -14.87 9.19
CA ASP A 30 -1.28 -15.51 9.34
C ASP A 30 -2.34 -14.84 8.46
N ASN A 31 -2.29 -13.52 8.34
CA ASN A 31 -3.24 -12.78 7.49
C ASN A 31 -2.96 -12.97 6.00
N PHE A 32 -1.70 -13.05 5.57
CA PHE A 32 -1.37 -13.43 4.19
C PHE A 32 -1.85 -14.85 3.86
N ASN A 33 -1.65 -15.81 4.78
CA ASN A 33 -2.22 -17.15 4.64
C ASN A 33 -3.75 -17.14 4.58
N ASN A 34 -4.40 -16.23 5.29
CA ASN A 34 -5.85 -16.04 5.23
C ASN A 34 -6.31 -15.53 3.86
N ILE A 35 -5.60 -14.58 3.27
CA ILE A 35 -5.86 -14.10 1.90
C ILE A 35 -5.76 -15.25 0.90
N ASP A 36 -4.75 -16.10 1.02
CA ASP A 36 -4.58 -17.28 0.16
C ASP A 36 -5.73 -18.29 0.34
N ARG A 37 -6.18 -18.55 1.57
CA ARG A 37 -7.35 -19.41 1.84
C ARG A 37 -8.63 -18.83 1.23
N ARG A 38 -8.85 -17.53 1.36
CA ARG A 38 -10.00 -16.84 0.75
C ARG A 38 -9.95 -16.91 -0.77
N SER A 39 -8.78 -16.71 -1.37
CA SER A 39 -8.56 -16.88 -2.80
C SER A 39 -8.88 -18.30 -3.25
N ALA A 40 -8.37 -19.31 -2.54
CA ALA A 40 -8.63 -20.71 -2.85
C ALA A 40 -10.13 -21.05 -2.76
N THR A 41 -10.84 -20.50 -1.78
CA THR A 41 -12.31 -20.67 -1.66
C THR A 41 -13.07 -20.05 -2.84
N MET A 42 -12.65 -18.86 -3.29
CA MET A 42 -13.31 -18.13 -4.38
C MET A 42 -12.98 -18.66 -5.78
N THR A 43 -11.76 -19.16 -5.97
CA THR A 43 -11.19 -19.40 -7.31
C THR A 43 -10.60 -20.78 -7.50
N GLY A 44 -10.46 -21.57 -6.44
CA GLY A 44 -9.72 -22.85 -6.43
C GLY A 44 -8.19 -22.70 -6.49
N LYS A 45 -7.65 -21.47 -6.33
CA LYS A 45 -6.22 -21.17 -6.47
C LYS A 45 -5.76 -20.24 -5.37
N THR A 46 -4.47 -20.29 -5.00
CA THR A 46 -3.85 -19.27 -4.14
C THR A 46 -3.90 -17.90 -4.83
N PHE A 47 -3.77 -16.83 -4.07
CA PHE A 47 -3.84 -15.48 -4.59
C PHE A 47 -2.85 -15.22 -5.73
N ALA A 48 -1.60 -15.66 -5.56
CA ALA A 48 -0.55 -15.50 -6.57
C ALA A 48 -0.85 -16.24 -7.88
N ASN A 49 -1.57 -17.37 -7.83
CA ASN A 49 -1.92 -18.20 -8.99
C ASN A 49 -3.30 -17.86 -9.57
N ALA A 50 -4.08 -17.00 -8.95
CA ALA A 50 -5.33 -16.48 -9.48
C ALA A 50 -5.08 -15.51 -10.64
N ASN A 51 -6.00 -15.42 -11.57
CA ASN A 51 -5.89 -14.42 -12.63
C ASN A 51 -6.14 -13.01 -12.09
N ARG A 52 -5.68 -11.98 -12.85
CA ARG A 52 -5.75 -10.59 -12.43
C ARG A 52 -7.18 -10.14 -12.02
N THR A 53 -8.19 -10.54 -12.75
CA THR A 53 -9.59 -10.19 -12.46
C THR A 53 -10.04 -10.78 -11.11
N GLN A 54 -9.66 -12.03 -10.83
CA GLN A 54 -9.95 -12.70 -9.57
C GLN A 54 -9.22 -12.06 -8.41
N GLN A 55 -7.93 -11.69 -8.60
CA GLN A 55 -7.14 -10.96 -7.61
C GLN A 55 -7.79 -9.61 -7.26
N ILE A 56 -8.14 -8.81 -8.27
CA ILE A 56 -8.79 -7.51 -8.07
C ILE A 56 -10.10 -7.69 -7.30
N LYS A 57 -10.94 -8.63 -7.70
CA LYS A 57 -12.22 -8.87 -7.03
C LYS A 57 -12.07 -9.24 -5.55
N LEU A 58 -11.07 -10.06 -5.21
CA LEU A 58 -10.79 -10.37 -3.80
C LEU A 58 -10.30 -9.14 -3.04
N LEU A 59 -9.39 -8.34 -3.63
CA LEU A 59 -8.89 -7.12 -3.00
C LEU A 59 -10.00 -6.08 -2.78
N GLU A 60 -10.95 -5.95 -3.71
CA GLU A 60 -12.13 -5.08 -3.56
C GLU A 60 -13.02 -5.52 -2.39
N VAL A 61 -13.18 -6.83 -2.18
CA VAL A 61 -13.92 -7.36 -1.03
C VAL A 61 -13.20 -7.03 0.28
N LEU A 62 -11.89 -7.28 0.35
CA LEU A 62 -11.06 -6.99 1.53
C LEU A 62 -11.06 -5.49 1.85
N ASP A 63 -10.95 -4.65 0.82
CA ASP A 63 -10.99 -3.19 0.97
C ASP A 63 -12.33 -2.73 1.55
N LYS A 64 -13.43 -3.23 1.01
CA LYS A 64 -14.77 -2.93 1.50
C LYS A 64 -14.98 -3.39 2.94
N GLU A 65 -14.51 -4.58 3.30
CA GLU A 65 -14.60 -5.12 4.66
C GLU A 65 -13.76 -4.29 5.64
N SER A 66 -12.60 -3.79 5.22
CA SER A 66 -11.70 -3.00 6.05
C SER A 66 -12.19 -1.57 6.31
N PHE A 67 -12.83 -0.94 5.31
CA PHE A 67 -13.26 0.46 5.37
C PHE A 67 -14.78 0.64 5.52
N SER A 68 -15.52 -0.42 5.83
CA SER A 68 -16.94 -0.30 6.20
C SER A 68 -17.09 0.27 7.63
N ASP A 69 -18.26 0.83 7.96
CA ASP A 69 -18.56 1.40 9.28
C ASP A 69 -18.34 0.43 10.46
N ASN A 70 -18.39 -0.87 10.19
CA ASN A 70 -18.11 -1.93 11.16
C ASN A 70 -16.85 -2.74 10.75
N GLY A 71 -15.83 -2.09 10.19
CA GLY A 71 -14.66 -2.73 9.60
C GLY A 71 -14.20 -3.98 10.33
N THR A 72 -14.29 -5.13 9.67
CA THR A 72 -13.97 -6.44 10.24
C THR A 72 -12.57 -6.90 9.90
N ASP A 73 -11.95 -6.31 8.88
CA ASP A 73 -10.58 -6.64 8.45
C ASP A 73 -9.64 -5.45 8.65
N ILE A 74 -9.21 -5.26 9.89
CA ILE A 74 -8.24 -4.21 10.25
C ILE A 74 -6.90 -4.43 9.54
N PHE A 75 -6.49 -5.69 9.35
CA PHE A 75 -5.19 -6.02 8.75
C PHE A 75 -5.06 -5.47 7.32
N PHE A 76 -6.09 -5.65 6.48
CA PHE A 76 -5.99 -5.18 5.09
C PHE A 76 -5.85 -3.66 5.01
N GLY A 77 -6.52 -2.91 5.88
CA GLY A 77 -6.36 -1.45 5.99
C GLY A 77 -4.94 -1.05 6.39
N GLU A 78 -4.37 -1.71 7.40
CA GLU A 78 -2.97 -1.48 7.84
C GLU A 78 -1.97 -1.83 6.71
N PHE A 79 -2.15 -2.96 6.05
CA PHE A 79 -1.30 -3.38 4.94
C PHE A 79 -1.38 -2.40 3.76
N LYS A 80 -2.59 -1.96 3.40
CA LYS A 80 -2.79 -0.95 2.36
C LYS A 80 -2.10 0.38 2.72
N ALA A 81 -2.22 0.82 3.97
CA ALA A 81 -1.54 2.02 4.45
C ALA A 81 -0.01 1.89 4.35
N LEU A 82 0.55 0.72 4.70
CA LEU A 82 1.98 0.44 4.59
C LEU A 82 2.45 0.45 3.12
N VAL A 83 1.67 -0.11 2.20
CA VAL A 83 1.96 -0.06 0.75
C VAL A 83 1.94 1.39 0.24
N ILE A 84 0.94 2.18 0.64
CA ILE A 84 0.82 3.60 0.26
C ILE A 84 2.00 4.38 0.81
N PHE A 85 2.34 4.19 2.08
CA PHE A 85 3.49 4.85 2.71
C PHE A 85 4.79 4.50 1.97
N GLY A 86 5.07 3.20 1.74
CA GLY A 86 6.26 2.77 1.03
C GLY A 86 6.35 3.32 -0.40
N TYR A 87 5.21 3.43 -1.09
CA TYR A 87 5.18 4.00 -2.44
C TYR A 87 5.48 5.51 -2.45
N TYR A 88 4.77 6.30 -1.65
CA TYR A 88 4.92 7.75 -1.65
C TYR A 88 6.21 8.23 -0.97
N SER A 89 6.85 7.37 -0.16
CA SER A 89 8.20 7.62 0.37
C SER A 89 9.31 7.17 -0.57
N SER A 90 8.99 6.46 -1.66
CA SER A 90 9.96 6.08 -2.68
C SER A 90 10.37 7.25 -3.57
N ALA A 91 11.51 7.13 -4.25
CA ALA A 91 11.94 8.13 -5.23
C ALA A 91 10.90 8.31 -6.34
N GLU A 92 10.28 7.24 -6.81
CA GLU A 92 9.25 7.25 -7.84
C GLU A 92 7.97 7.94 -7.38
N GLY A 93 7.46 7.58 -6.21
CA GLY A 93 6.25 8.17 -5.66
C GLY A 93 6.44 9.64 -5.32
N ALA A 94 7.53 9.99 -4.63
CA ALA A 94 7.81 11.35 -4.20
C ALA A 94 8.09 12.30 -5.37
N SER A 95 8.82 11.87 -6.41
CA SER A 95 9.27 12.77 -7.49
C SER A 95 8.39 12.74 -8.73
N ILE A 96 7.73 11.61 -9.03
CA ILE A 96 6.92 11.44 -10.24
C ILE A 96 5.44 11.69 -9.97
N GLU A 97 4.88 11.07 -8.91
CA GLU A 97 3.47 11.24 -8.54
C GLU A 97 3.24 12.51 -7.72
N LEU A 98 4.12 12.75 -6.75
CA LEU A 98 4.12 13.97 -5.95
C LEU A 98 5.12 14.98 -6.50
N ARG A 99 5.07 16.20 -5.99
CA ARG A 99 6.06 17.23 -6.25
C ARG A 99 7.09 17.22 -5.13
N TYR A 100 8.30 16.78 -5.43
CA TYR A 100 9.43 16.85 -4.52
C TYR A 100 10.33 18.02 -4.87
N ASP A 101 10.61 18.86 -3.89
CA ASP A 101 11.62 19.91 -4.00
C ASP A 101 12.58 19.77 -2.83
N ARG A 102 13.83 19.40 -3.13
CA ARG A 102 14.85 19.13 -2.11
C ARG A 102 15.20 20.36 -1.29
N ILE A 103 15.17 21.53 -1.89
CA ILE A 103 15.45 22.82 -1.27
C ILE A 103 14.40 23.79 -1.78
N PRO A 104 13.23 23.84 -1.12
CA PRO A 104 12.21 24.81 -1.49
C PRO A 104 12.81 26.22 -1.35
N GLY A 105 12.56 27.06 -2.35
CA GLY A 105 12.99 28.45 -2.34
C GLY A 105 12.26 29.31 -1.30
N ASP A 106 12.07 30.57 -1.60
CA ASP A 106 11.35 31.48 -0.73
C ASP A 106 9.90 31.00 -0.47
N TYR A 107 9.46 31.16 0.78
CA TYR A 107 8.07 30.88 1.13
C TYR A 107 7.13 31.78 0.34
N ARG A 108 6.19 31.17 -0.37
CA ARG A 108 5.12 31.82 -1.12
C ARG A 108 3.78 31.28 -0.63
N ASP A 109 3.00 32.12 -0.01
CA ASP A 109 1.64 31.81 0.41
C ASP A 109 0.68 31.86 -0.79
N CYS A 110 -0.45 31.16 -0.69
CA CYS A 110 -1.56 31.21 -1.65
C CYS A 110 -1.16 31.01 -3.12
N ILE A 111 -0.34 30.02 -3.40
CA ILE A 111 0.04 29.66 -4.78
C ILE A 111 -1.16 28.98 -5.47
N PRO A 112 -1.55 29.38 -6.69
CA PRO A 112 -2.59 28.70 -7.44
C PRO A 112 -2.21 27.23 -7.70
N PHE A 113 -3.17 26.31 -7.57
CA PHE A 113 -2.92 24.88 -7.83
C PHE A 113 -2.37 24.63 -9.25
N SER A 114 -2.74 25.44 -10.23
CA SER A 114 -2.23 25.37 -11.61
C SER A 114 -0.70 25.55 -11.72
N GLU A 115 -0.07 26.27 -10.78
CA GLU A 115 1.40 26.42 -10.73
C GLU A 115 2.06 25.20 -10.08
N VAL A 116 1.37 24.54 -9.15
CA VAL A 116 1.88 23.35 -8.45
C VAL A 116 1.62 22.09 -9.26
N GLY A 117 0.41 21.93 -9.78
CA GLY A 117 -0.03 20.86 -10.66
C GLY A 117 -0.31 19.53 -9.97
N ARG A 118 0.29 19.25 -8.81
CA ARG A 118 0.15 18.02 -8.01
C ARG A 118 0.51 18.27 -6.55
N SER A 119 0.13 17.34 -5.67
CA SER A 119 0.45 17.45 -4.24
C SER A 119 1.95 17.47 -3.98
N TRP A 120 2.38 18.20 -2.95
CA TRP A 120 3.75 18.18 -2.48
C TRP A 120 4.08 16.83 -1.82
N SER A 121 5.31 16.38 -2.01
CA SER A 121 5.90 15.32 -1.18
C SER A 121 6.29 15.91 0.17
N THR A 122 5.99 15.18 1.23
CA THR A 122 6.41 15.51 2.61
C THR A 122 7.71 14.82 2.96
#